data_6fc4fee93fa75cfacd8ac2c09699d58c
#
_entry.id   6fc4fee93fa75cfacd8ac2c09699d58c
#
_cell.length_a   1.000
_cell.length_b   1.000
_cell.length_c   1.000
_cell.angle_alpha   90.00
_cell.angle_beta   90.00
_cell.angle_gamma   90.00
#
_symmetry.space_group_name_H-M   'P 1'
#
loop_
_entity.id
_entity.type
_entity.pdbx_description
1 polymer ?
#
loop_
_entity_poly.entity_id
_entity_poly.type
_entity_poly.pdbx_seq_one_letter_code
_entity_poly.pdbx_strand_id
1 'polypeptide(L)'
;LSSGTVLPSGYDAESATGGTDAAFRVTVPASTANLGSGFDTLAVALALHDVVEITRTDAEPRTARVEVTGSGAGEVPVDESHLVVRVLHATMDRLGVSPPALRLRCTNTVPHARGLGSSAAAIVAGVAAGYRLAGLDVRAERVRPEALRLAASYEGHADNVAAALFGGLVVAWNVENRYRSVRLEPHSELAPVVFVPTAESATHTMRGLLPETVPHSDAVFAAGRTALAVHALTTEPELLLEATEDRLHQEYRGPAMPETLELVHRLRNSGVPAVVSGAGPTVFALPPGGELPDPSVAGDFEVKRLDVDRTGVWVDRMG
;
A
#
# COMPACT_ATOMS: atom_id res chain seq x y z
N LEU A 1 -10.63 -25.00 -7.32
CA LEU A 1 -9.29 -24.49 -7.07
C LEU A 1 -8.64 -25.39 -6.02
N SER A 2 -7.73 -26.29 -6.42
CA SER A 2 -7.03 -27.21 -5.53
C SER A 2 -6.09 -26.42 -4.61
N SER A 3 -6.41 -26.42 -3.32
CA SER A 3 -5.61 -25.83 -2.24
C SER A 3 -4.40 -26.72 -1.95
N GLY A 4 -3.38 -26.69 -2.81
CA GLY A 4 -2.08 -27.24 -2.45
C GLY A 4 -1.38 -26.27 -1.50
N THR A 5 -1.05 -26.72 -0.28
CA THR A 5 -0.18 -26.02 0.66
C THR A 5 1.17 -25.82 -0.02
N VAL A 6 1.44 -24.59 -0.52
CA VAL A 6 2.75 -24.24 -1.09
C VAL A 6 3.56 -23.63 0.04
N LEU A 7 4.20 -24.48 0.82
CA LEU A 7 5.20 -24.07 1.79
C LEU A 7 6.47 -23.59 1.03
N PRO A 8 7.18 -22.56 1.52
CA PRO A 8 8.49 -22.22 0.97
C PRO A 8 9.39 -23.46 0.98
N SER A 9 10.17 -23.68 -0.09
CA SER A 9 11.07 -24.83 -0.17
C SER A 9 12.01 -24.87 1.05
N GLY A 10 11.95 -25.96 1.81
CA GLY A 10 12.72 -26.13 3.05
C GLY A 10 12.00 -25.69 4.33
N TYR A 11 10.71 -25.36 4.26
CA TYR A 11 9.89 -25.19 5.46
C TYR A 11 9.46 -26.57 6.00
N ASP A 12 9.94 -26.89 7.18
CA ASP A 12 9.51 -28.08 7.93
C ASP A 12 8.48 -27.65 8.98
N ALA A 13 7.23 -27.99 8.74
CA ALA A 13 6.12 -27.65 9.66
C ALA A 13 6.29 -28.32 11.04
N GLU A 14 7.03 -29.43 11.12
CA GLU A 14 7.32 -30.11 12.39
C GLU A 14 8.43 -29.36 13.20
N SER A 15 9.27 -28.58 12.54
CA SER A 15 10.29 -27.75 13.19
C SER A 15 9.81 -26.33 13.53
N ALA A 16 8.65 -25.94 13.06
CA ALA A 16 8.01 -24.66 13.39
C ALA A 16 7.47 -24.70 14.83
N THR A 17 8.34 -24.61 15.78
CA THR A 17 7.98 -24.13 17.13
C THR A 17 7.46 -22.70 16.90
N GLY A 18 6.14 -22.52 16.86
CA GLY A 18 5.52 -21.22 16.61
C GLY A 18 6.24 -20.14 17.40
N GLY A 19 6.50 -18.99 16.77
CA GLY A 19 7.28 -17.92 17.38
C GLY A 19 6.89 -17.73 18.84
N THR A 20 7.85 -17.86 19.75
CA THR A 20 7.64 -17.91 21.22
C THR A 20 7.32 -16.53 21.81
N ASP A 21 7.29 -15.49 20.98
CA ASP A 21 7.05 -14.13 21.46
C ASP A 21 5.61 -14.02 21.97
N ALA A 22 5.47 -13.65 23.24
CA ALA A 22 4.17 -13.38 23.86
C ALA A 22 3.51 -12.13 23.23
N ALA A 23 4.32 -11.16 22.82
CA ALA A 23 3.88 -9.92 22.19
C ALA A 23 4.89 -9.41 21.17
N PHE A 24 4.40 -8.80 20.09
CA PHE A 24 5.22 -8.15 19.05
C PHE A 24 4.42 -7.03 18.36
N ARG A 25 5.13 -6.19 17.64
CA ARG A 25 4.58 -5.06 16.89
C ARG A 25 4.88 -5.23 15.41
N VAL A 26 3.87 -4.98 14.58
CA VAL A 26 4.00 -4.86 13.12
C VAL A 26 3.79 -3.40 12.76
N THR A 27 4.73 -2.82 12.05
CA THR A 27 4.66 -1.45 11.53
C THR A 27 4.64 -1.49 10.01
N VAL A 28 3.66 -0.82 9.39
CA VAL A 28 3.45 -0.86 7.94
C VAL A 28 3.33 0.55 7.40
N PRO A 29 4.09 0.92 6.35
CA PRO A 29 3.98 2.24 5.75
C PRO A 29 2.71 2.40 4.91
N ALA A 30 2.26 3.64 4.76
CA ALA A 30 1.34 4.07 3.72
C ALA A 30 1.96 3.86 2.33
N SER A 31 1.14 3.94 1.30
CA SER A 31 1.60 3.86 -0.08
C SER A 31 0.75 4.72 -1.00
N THR A 32 1.40 5.23 -2.05
CA THR A 32 0.74 5.88 -3.18
C THR A 32 1.00 5.07 -4.44
N ALA A 33 -0.04 4.78 -5.20
CA ALA A 33 0.04 3.96 -6.40
C ALA A 33 -0.32 4.75 -7.66
N ASN A 34 -0.10 4.13 -8.80
CA ASN A 34 -0.32 4.65 -10.15
C ASN A 34 0.70 5.73 -10.57
N LEU A 35 1.01 6.68 -9.73
CA LEU A 35 1.98 7.76 -10.00
C LEU A 35 1.76 8.45 -11.36
N GLY A 36 0.50 8.68 -11.72
CA GLY A 36 0.06 9.14 -13.03
C GLY A 36 0.08 8.01 -14.05
N SER A 37 1.08 7.96 -14.91
CA SER A 37 1.18 7.02 -16.04
C SER A 37 1.31 5.54 -15.68
N GLY A 38 1.75 5.22 -14.46
CA GLY A 38 2.04 3.85 -14.01
C GLY A 38 0.84 3.09 -13.43
N PHE A 39 -0.34 3.25 -14.04
CA PHE A 39 -1.58 2.64 -13.59
C PHE A 39 -1.45 1.14 -13.33
N ASP A 40 -1.88 0.66 -12.15
CA ASP A 40 -1.78 -0.72 -11.66
C ASP A 40 -0.36 -1.33 -11.71
N THR A 41 0.69 -0.48 -11.82
CA THR A 41 2.07 -0.94 -12.02
C THR A 41 3.05 -0.28 -11.05
N LEU A 42 2.98 1.03 -10.87
CA LEU A 42 3.94 1.78 -10.06
C LEU A 42 3.35 2.16 -8.70
N ALA A 43 4.14 2.02 -7.64
CA ALA A 43 3.81 2.58 -6.33
C ALA A 43 5.06 2.96 -5.54
N VAL A 44 4.89 3.91 -4.61
CA VAL A 44 5.93 4.35 -3.67
C VAL A 44 5.39 4.21 -2.24
N ALA A 45 6.22 3.69 -1.35
CA ALA A 45 5.92 3.67 0.08
C ALA A 45 6.22 5.04 0.72
N LEU A 46 5.37 5.46 1.64
CA LEU A 46 5.46 6.76 2.30
C LEU A 46 5.63 6.59 3.81
N ALA A 47 6.46 7.42 4.43
CA ALA A 47 6.79 7.38 5.86
C ALA A 47 5.64 7.92 6.74
N LEU A 48 4.48 7.31 6.62
CA LEU A 48 3.31 7.44 7.47
C LEU A 48 2.87 6.02 7.81
N HIS A 49 2.84 5.61 9.08
CA HIS A 49 2.80 4.20 9.42
C HIS A 49 1.60 3.83 10.27
N ASP A 50 0.90 2.77 9.88
CA ASP A 50 0.00 2.06 10.78
C ASP A 50 0.79 1.08 11.64
N VAL A 51 0.36 0.93 12.89
CA VAL A 51 1.01 0.06 13.87
C VAL A 51 -0.01 -0.91 14.43
N VAL A 52 0.34 -2.20 14.42
CA VAL A 52 -0.46 -3.26 15.04
C VAL A 52 0.36 -3.97 16.11
N GLU A 53 -0.02 -3.80 17.37
CA GLU A 53 0.54 -4.54 18.50
C GLU A 53 -0.29 -5.81 18.70
N ILE A 54 0.37 -6.95 18.78
CA ILE A 54 -0.26 -8.26 18.83
C ILE A 54 0.24 -9.00 20.06
N THR A 55 -0.71 -9.48 20.87
CA THR A 55 -0.43 -10.27 22.08
C THR A 55 -1.21 -11.57 22.03
N ARG A 56 -0.53 -12.69 22.32
CA ARG A 56 -1.22 -13.99 22.54
C ARG A 56 -1.98 -13.96 23.84
N THR A 57 -3.13 -14.64 23.87
CA THR A 57 -3.97 -14.78 25.08
C THR A 57 -4.30 -16.24 25.32
N ASP A 58 -4.77 -16.56 26.52
CA ASP A 58 -5.17 -17.91 26.92
C ASP A 58 -6.65 -18.22 26.59
N ALA A 59 -7.29 -17.42 25.73
CA ALA A 59 -8.66 -17.65 25.28
C ALA A 59 -8.73 -18.81 24.25
N GLU A 60 -9.93 -19.13 23.78
CA GLU A 60 -10.13 -20.16 22.75
C GLU A 60 -9.34 -19.80 21.46
N PRO A 61 -8.64 -20.78 20.86
CA PRO A 61 -7.92 -20.56 19.60
C PRO A 61 -8.79 -19.91 18.54
N ARG A 62 -8.18 -19.11 17.66
CA ARG A 62 -8.83 -18.35 16.58
C ARG A 62 -9.72 -17.20 17.03
N THR A 63 -9.87 -16.95 18.32
CA THR A 63 -10.58 -15.76 18.81
C THR A 63 -9.66 -14.55 18.77
N ALA A 64 -10.22 -13.38 18.50
CA ALA A 64 -9.49 -12.12 18.51
C ALA A 64 -10.32 -10.99 19.12
N ARG A 65 -9.64 -10.11 19.86
CA ARG A 65 -10.17 -8.81 20.28
C ARG A 65 -9.31 -7.72 19.68
N VAL A 66 -9.94 -6.75 19.05
CA VAL A 66 -9.26 -5.65 18.37
C VAL A 66 -9.65 -4.33 19.02
N GLU A 67 -8.65 -3.53 19.37
CA GLU A 67 -8.81 -2.13 19.78
C GLU A 67 -8.26 -1.26 18.64
N VAL A 68 -9.04 -0.28 18.19
CA VAL A 68 -8.64 0.60 17.08
C VAL A 68 -8.63 2.04 17.55
N THR A 69 -7.54 2.74 17.28
CA THR A 69 -7.38 4.18 17.48
C THR A 69 -6.94 4.87 16.20
N GLY A 70 -7.27 6.13 16.02
CA GLY A 70 -6.99 6.88 14.79
C GLY A 70 -8.01 6.62 13.69
N SER A 71 -7.57 6.51 12.44
CA SER A 71 -8.47 6.35 11.29
C SER A 71 -9.26 5.04 11.35
N GLY A 72 -10.58 5.10 11.13
CA GLY A 72 -11.49 3.95 11.18
C GLY A 72 -11.92 3.53 12.59
N ALA A 73 -11.53 4.26 13.64
CA ALA A 73 -11.98 3.98 15.01
C ALA A 73 -13.51 4.11 15.12
N GLY A 74 -14.17 3.03 15.57
CA GLY A 74 -15.64 2.96 15.64
C GLY A 74 -16.34 2.59 14.33
N GLU A 75 -15.62 2.46 13.22
CA GLU A 75 -16.18 2.15 11.88
C GLU A 75 -15.84 0.72 11.44
N VAL A 76 -14.68 0.20 11.85
CA VAL A 76 -14.24 -1.15 11.48
C VAL A 76 -14.60 -2.19 12.54
N PRO A 77 -14.77 -3.48 12.18
CA PRO A 77 -14.98 -4.56 13.13
C PRO A 77 -13.90 -4.63 14.21
N VAL A 78 -14.28 -5.10 15.42
CA VAL A 78 -13.36 -5.23 16.58
C VAL A 78 -13.18 -6.68 17.05
N ASP A 79 -13.53 -7.62 16.19
CA ASP A 79 -13.51 -9.07 16.39
C ASP A 79 -12.73 -9.79 15.26
N GLU A 80 -12.97 -11.10 15.10
CA GLU A 80 -12.34 -11.95 14.10
C GLU A 80 -12.63 -11.53 12.65
N SER A 81 -13.66 -10.72 12.42
CA SER A 81 -14.01 -10.20 11.10
C SER A 81 -13.16 -8.99 10.68
N HIS A 82 -12.36 -8.43 11.61
CA HIS A 82 -11.40 -7.36 11.31
C HIS A 82 -10.40 -7.78 10.23
N LEU A 83 -10.14 -6.92 9.24
CA LEU A 83 -9.34 -7.27 8.05
C LEU A 83 -7.96 -7.85 8.42
N VAL A 84 -7.24 -7.22 9.35
CA VAL A 84 -5.93 -7.70 9.81
C VAL A 84 -6.03 -9.12 10.36
N VAL A 85 -7.06 -9.42 11.18
CA VAL A 85 -7.26 -10.75 11.79
C VAL A 85 -7.60 -11.79 10.73
N ARG A 86 -8.51 -11.49 9.82
CA ARG A 86 -8.87 -12.39 8.72
C ARG A 86 -7.67 -12.78 7.87
N VAL A 87 -6.85 -11.80 7.50
CA VAL A 87 -5.64 -12.03 6.68
C VAL A 87 -4.58 -12.79 7.49
N LEU A 88 -4.41 -12.47 8.77
CA LEU A 88 -3.51 -13.18 9.67
C LEU A 88 -3.90 -14.66 9.78
N HIS A 89 -5.16 -14.96 10.06
CA HIS A 89 -5.65 -16.32 10.15
C HIS A 89 -5.44 -17.09 8.84
N ALA A 90 -5.80 -16.50 7.71
CA ALA A 90 -5.61 -17.13 6.40
C ALA A 90 -4.12 -17.36 6.06
N THR A 91 -3.24 -16.46 6.50
CA THR A 91 -1.79 -16.64 6.36
C THR A 91 -1.30 -17.84 7.14
N MET A 92 -1.72 -17.97 8.41
CA MET A 92 -1.35 -19.10 9.26
C MET A 92 -1.92 -20.43 8.74
N ASP A 93 -3.20 -20.45 8.33
CA ASP A 93 -3.84 -21.63 7.72
C ASP A 93 -3.06 -22.11 6.48
N ARG A 94 -2.62 -21.17 5.64
CA ARG A 94 -1.82 -21.48 4.44
C ARG A 94 -0.45 -22.05 4.79
N LEU A 95 0.11 -21.66 5.94
CA LEU A 95 1.36 -22.18 6.47
C LEU A 95 1.18 -23.49 7.29
N GLY A 96 -0.05 -23.98 7.42
CA GLY A 96 -0.36 -25.18 8.20
C GLY A 96 -0.24 -24.99 9.72
N VAL A 97 -0.30 -23.74 10.20
CA VAL A 97 -0.18 -23.41 11.63
C VAL A 97 -1.53 -22.93 12.17
N SER A 98 -1.99 -23.54 13.28
CA SER A 98 -3.25 -23.10 13.90
C SER A 98 -3.11 -21.72 14.55
N PRO A 99 -3.99 -20.76 14.23
CA PRO A 99 -4.00 -19.45 14.87
C PRO A 99 -4.31 -19.56 16.38
N PRO A 100 -3.50 -18.92 17.24
CA PRO A 100 -3.82 -18.79 18.66
C PRO A 100 -4.94 -17.78 18.90
N ALA A 101 -5.38 -17.67 20.17
CA ALA A 101 -6.19 -16.53 20.59
C ALA A 101 -5.32 -15.26 20.69
N LEU A 102 -5.85 -14.12 20.22
CA LEU A 102 -5.09 -12.88 20.06
C LEU A 102 -5.82 -11.66 20.64
N ARG A 103 -5.04 -10.71 21.12
CA ARG A 103 -5.45 -9.32 21.29
C ARG A 103 -4.62 -8.46 20.36
N LEU A 104 -5.29 -7.61 19.59
CA LEU A 104 -4.66 -6.64 18.69
C LEU A 104 -4.98 -5.23 19.19
N ARG A 105 -3.98 -4.35 19.14
CA ARG A 105 -4.16 -2.90 19.28
C ARG A 105 -3.64 -2.25 17.99
N CYS A 106 -4.57 -1.67 17.22
CA CYS A 106 -4.30 -0.98 15.98
C CYS A 106 -4.24 0.53 16.22
N THR A 107 -3.14 1.15 15.87
CA THR A 107 -2.98 2.62 15.82
C THR A 107 -2.86 3.01 14.36
N ASN A 108 -3.95 3.52 13.78
CA ASN A 108 -4.06 3.82 12.37
C ASN A 108 -3.83 5.31 12.13
N THR A 109 -2.72 5.65 11.50
CA THR A 109 -2.38 7.01 11.08
C THR A 109 -2.63 7.24 9.60
N VAL A 110 -2.70 6.16 8.81
CA VAL A 110 -3.00 6.21 7.38
C VAL A 110 -4.50 6.48 7.18
N PRO A 111 -4.89 7.59 6.55
CA PRO A 111 -6.31 7.92 6.35
C PRO A 111 -7.05 6.84 5.55
N HIS A 112 -8.18 6.36 6.08
CA HIS A 112 -9.00 5.36 5.42
C HIS A 112 -9.70 5.94 4.18
N ALA A 113 -9.86 5.10 3.13
CA ALA A 113 -10.60 5.43 1.91
C ALA A 113 -10.14 6.75 1.24
N ARG A 114 -8.86 7.11 1.33
CA ARG A 114 -8.31 8.35 0.76
C ARG A 114 -7.14 8.15 -0.22
N GLY A 115 -6.95 6.92 -0.73
CA GLY A 115 -5.93 6.67 -1.75
C GLY A 115 -4.49 6.59 -1.22
N LEU A 116 -4.30 6.43 0.10
CA LEU A 116 -2.97 6.28 0.73
C LEU A 116 -2.65 4.83 1.16
N GLY A 117 -3.33 3.84 0.59
CA GLY A 117 -3.01 2.44 0.77
C GLY A 117 -3.37 1.86 2.15
N SER A 118 -4.36 2.42 2.87
CA SER A 118 -4.77 1.93 4.20
C SER A 118 -5.23 0.45 4.17
N SER A 119 -5.99 0.03 3.13
CA SER A 119 -6.36 -1.38 2.94
C SER A 119 -5.14 -2.26 2.77
N ALA A 120 -4.21 -1.86 1.89
CA ALA A 120 -2.95 -2.57 1.65
C ALA A 120 -2.10 -2.67 2.92
N ALA A 121 -2.04 -1.59 3.73
CA ALA A 121 -1.34 -1.60 5.02
C ALA A 121 -1.95 -2.62 5.99
N ALA A 122 -3.27 -2.66 6.12
CA ALA A 122 -3.97 -3.63 6.97
C ALA A 122 -3.75 -5.09 6.50
N ILE A 123 -3.80 -5.33 5.18
CA ILE A 123 -3.54 -6.65 4.59
C ILE A 123 -2.09 -7.07 4.87
N VAL A 124 -1.13 -6.19 4.61
CA VAL A 124 0.30 -6.45 4.85
C VAL A 124 0.58 -6.68 6.33
N ALA A 125 -0.06 -5.95 7.24
CA ALA A 125 0.04 -6.17 8.68
C ALA A 125 -0.42 -7.60 9.04
N GLY A 126 -1.56 -8.05 8.50
CA GLY A 126 -2.08 -9.41 8.72
C GLY A 126 -1.13 -10.49 8.18
N VAL A 127 -0.61 -10.31 6.96
CA VAL A 127 0.39 -11.22 6.37
C VAL A 127 1.64 -11.29 7.24
N ALA A 128 2.24 -10.15 7.58
CA ALA A 128 3.48 -10.10 8.38
C ALA A 128 3.29 -10.73 9.77
N ALA A 129 2.15 -10.46 10.40
CA ALA A 129 1.79 -11.06 11.68
C ALA A 129 1.63 -12.58 11.61
N GLY A 130 0.97 -13.08 10.56
CA GLY A 130 0.81 -14.51 10.34
C GLY A 130 2.14 -15.23 10.14
N TYR A 131 3.05 -14.67 9.32
CA TYR A 131 4.40 -15.19 9.16
C TYR A 131 5.17 -15.17 10.48
N ARG A 132 5.10 -14.06 11.25
CA ARG A 132 5.76 -13.96 12.56
C ARG A 132 5.27 -15.02 13.55
N LEU A 133 3.96 -15.23 13.65
CA LEU A 133 3.37 -16.26 14.50
C LEU A 133 3.76 -17.68 14.08
N ALA A 134 4.03 -17.88 12.79
CA ALA A 134 4.56 -19.13 12.26
C ALA A 134 6.09 -19.28 12.41
N GLY A 135 6.76 -18.32 13.05
CA GLY A 135 8.22 -18.35 13.25
C GLY A 135 9.03 -17.93 12.01
N LEU A 136 8.40 -17.25 11.05
CA LEU A 136 9.03 -16.83 9.80
C LEU A 136 9.18 -15.30 9.74
N ASP A 137 10.21 -14.84 9.05
CA ASP A 137 10.38 -13.42 8.72
C ASP A 137 9.79 -13.14 7.34
N VAL A 138 8.77 -12.27 7.28
CA VAL A 138 8.11 -11.83 6.04
C VAL A 138 9.10 -11.16 5.08
N ARG A 139 10.20 -10.61 5.58
CA ARG A 139 11.25 -9.93 4.82
C ARG A 139 12.29 -10.89 4.23
N ALA A 140 12.31 -12.15 4.67
CA ALA A 140 13.24 -13.13 4.12
C ALA A 140 13.00 -13.34 2.62
N GLU A 141 14.05 -13.34 1.81
CA GLU A 141 13.99 -13.38 0.35
C GLU A 141 13.12 -14.56 -0.15
N ARG A 142 13.23 -15.72 0.48
CA ARG A 142 12.44 -16.92 0.15
C ARG A 142 10.95 -16.79 0.46
N VAL A 143 10.56 -15.86 1.35
CA VAL A 143 9.16 -15.64 1.80
C VAL A 143 8.47 -14.58 0.97
N ARG A 144 9.21 -13.56 0.53
CA ARG A 144 8.67 -12.37 -0.17
C ARG A 144 7.71 -12.68 -1.33
N PRO A 145 8.00 -13.61 -2.27
CA PRO A 145 7.11 -13.87 -3.39
C PRO A 145 5.74 -14.39 -2.96
N GLU A 146 5.70 -15.25 -1.95
CA GLU A 146 4.46 -15.83 -1.45
C GLU A 146 3.70 -14.81 -0.58
N ALA A 147 4.38 -14.01 0.23
CA ALA A 147 3.78 -12.93 0.99
C ALA A 147 3.11 -11.90 0.06
N LEU A 148 3.79 -11.50 -1.02
CA LEU A 148 3.23 -10.61 -2.04
C LEU A 148 2.00 -11.23 -2.70
N ARG A 149 2.10 -12.50 -3.13
CA ARG A 149 1.00 -13.21 -3.78
C ARG A 149 -0.23 -13.28 -2.89
N LEU A 150 -0.03 -13.59 -1.60
CA LEU A 150 -1.12 -13.65 -0.65
C LEU A 150 -1.74 -12.26 -0.42
N ALA A 151 -0.93 -11.25 -0.15
CA ALA A 151 -1.41 -9.88 0.04
C ALA A 151 -2.18 -9.36 -1.18
N ALA A 152 -1.63 -9.54 -2.39
CA ALA A 152 -2.27 -9.11 -3.62
C ALA A 152 -3.56 -9.87 -3.94
N SER A 153 -3.72 -11.11 -3.48
CA SER A 153 -4.98 -11.84 -3.64
C SER A 153 -6.15 -11.27 -2.82
N TYR A 154 -5.86 -10.54 -1.75
CA TYR A 154 -6.85 -9.82 -0.96
C TYR A 154 -7.17 -8.43 -1.52
N GLU A 155 -6.15 -7.74 -2.02
CA GLU A 155 -6.29 -6.38 -2.54
C GLU A 155 -6.84 -6.35 -3.97
N GLY A 156 -6.57 -7.40 -4.76
CA GLY A 156 -6.94 -7.48 -6.17
C GLY A 156 -5.89 -6.89 -7.13
N HIS A 157 -4.88 -6.20 -6.61
CA HIS A 157 -3.73 -5.66 -7.35
C HIS A 157 -2.48 -5.65 -6.46
N ALA A 158 -1.30 -5.47 -7.06
CA ALA A 158 -0.05 -5.71 -6.35
C ALA A 158 0.73 -4.45 -5.96
N ASP A 159 0.45 -3.31 -6.56
CA ASP A 159 1.22 -2.07 -6.44
C ASP A 159 1.32 -1.56 -4.99
N ASN A 160 0.19 -1.23 -4.34
CA ASN A 160 0.15 -0.76 -2.96
C ASN A 160 0.70 -1.79 -1.97
N VAL A 161 0.31 -3.08 -2.11
CA VAL A 161 0.80 -4.12 -1.18
C VAL A 161 2.29 -4.40 -1.37
N ALA A 162 2.83 -4.30 -2.60
CA ALA A 162 4.26 -4.43 -2.85
C ALA A 162 5.04 -3.26 -2.21
N ALA A 163 4.55 -2.02 -2.37
CA ALA A 163 5.16 -0.85 -1.72
C ALA A 163 5.14 -0.99 -0.20
N ALA A 164 4.01 -1.37 0.39
CA ALA A 164 3.88 -1.58 1.83
C ALA A 164 4.78 -2.72 2.35
N LEU A 165 4.96 -3.81 1.57
CA LEU A 165 5.84 -4.93 1.94
C LEU A 165 7.33 -4.59 1.84
N PHE A 166 7.75 -3.91 0.75
CA PHE A 166 9.17 -3.84 0.38
C PHE A 166 9.79 -2.45 0.55
N GLY A 167 8.97 -1.41 0.72
CA GLY A 167 9.42 -0.02 0.74
C GLY A 167 9.92 0.47 -0.62
N GLY A 168 10.31 1.72 -0.68
CA GLY A 168 10.87 2.35 -1.87
C GLY A 168 9.87 2.52 -3.00
N LEU A 169 10.39 2.57 -4.23
CA LEU A 169 9.61 2.49 -5.46
C LEU A 169 9.44 1.03 -5.86
N VAL A 170 8.25 0.62 -6.25
CA VAL A 170 8.01 -0.73 -6.78
C VAL A 170 7.42 -0.66 -8.19
N VAL A 171 7.85 -1.59 -9.02
CA VAL A 171 7.19 -1.94 -10.28
C VAL A 171 6.53 -3.28 -10.07
N ALA A 172 5.22 -3.35 -10.16
CA ALA A 172 4.42 -4.56 -9.96
C ALA A 172 3.77 -5.01 -11.28
N TRP A 173 3.61 -6.31 -11.45
CA TRP A 173 2.95 -6.88 -12.62
C TRP A 173 2.35 -8.25 -12.31
N ASN A 174 1.49 -8.73 -13.20
CA ASN A 174 0.84 -10.02 -13.09
C ASN A 174 1.21 -10.91 -14.30
N VAL A 175 1.56 -12.15 -14.03
CA VAL A 175 1.78 -13.19 -15.04
C VAL A 175 0.97 -14.42 -14.65
N GLU A 176 -0.04 -14.79 -15.42
CA GLU A 176 -0.87 -15.98 -15.17
C GLU A 176 -1.45 -16.04 -13.74
N ASN A 177 -2.00 -14.91 -13.26
CA ASN A 177 -2.51 -14.74 -11.91
C ASN A 177 -1.44 -14.87 -10.80
N ARG A 178 -0.17 -14.70 -11.15
CA ARG A 178 0.94 -14.62 -10.20
C ARG A 178 1.46 -13.18 -10.16
N TYR A 179 1.20 -12.52 -9.07
CA TYR A 179 1.72 -11.19 -8.81
C TYR A 179 3.22 -11.23 -8.54
N ARG A 180 3.94 -10.33 -9.17
CA ARG A 180 5.38 -10.11 -9.01
C ARG A 180 5.67 -8.63 -8.85
N SER A 181 6.80 -8.33 -8.26
CA SER A 181 7.31 -6.96 -8.20
C SER A 181 8.83 -6.93 -8.16
N VAL A 182 9.37 -5.81 -8.58
CA VAL A 182 10.75 -5.43 -8.33
C VAL A 182 10.75 -4.14 -7.52
N ARG A 183 11.61 -4.07 -6.51
CA ARG A 183 11.87 -2.85 -5.75
C ARG A 183 13.05 -2.11 -6.37
N LEU A 184 12.86 -0.83 -6.55
CA LEU A 184 13.90 0.11 -7.00
C LEU A 184 14.19 1.12 -5.89
N GLU A 185 15.42 1.65 -5.89
CA GLU A 185 15.76 2.72 -4.95
C GLU A 185 15.27 4.06 -5.52
N PRO A 186 14.37 4.78 -4.83
CA PRO A 186 13.93 6.09 -5.27
C PRO A 186 15.05 7.11 -5.17
N HIS A 187 15.10 8.08 -6.08
CA HIS A 187 16.07 9.17 -6.02
C HIS A 187 16.02 9.88 -4.66
N SER A 188 17.17 10.30 -4.15
CA SER A 188 17.27 10.89 -2.80
C SER A 188 16.58 12.25 -2.66
N GLU A 189 16.41 12.97 -3.77
CA GLU A 189 15.76 14.29 -3.80
C GLU A 189 14.23 14.23 -3.85
N LEU A 190 13.63 13.03 -3.94
CA LEU A 190 12.19 12.94 -3.90
C LEU A 190 11.66 13.35 -2.52
N ALA A 191 10.86 14.40 -2.51
CA ALA A 191 10.26 14.99 -1.32
C ALA A 191 8.73 15.02 -1.46
N PRO A 192 8.05 13.90 -1.17
CA PRO A 192 6.62 13.76 -1.33
C PRO A 192 5.80 14.75 -0.50
N VAL A 193 4.80 15.34 -1.12
CA VAL A 193 3.75 16.10 -0.46
C VAL A 193 2.41 15.50 -0.81
N VAL A 194 1.58 15.20 0.18
CA VAL A 194 0.23 14.72 -0.03
C VAL A 194 -0.80 15.74 0.44
N PHE A 195 -1.86 15.89 -0.34
CA PHE A 195 -3.00 16.75 -0.04
C PHE A 195 -4.19 15.84 0.21
N VAL A 196 -4.59 15.73 1.46
CA VAL A 196 -5.63 14.80 1.92
C VAL A 196 -6.93 15.55 2.11
N PRO A 197 -7.98 15.27 1.32
CA PRO A 197 -9.28 15.89 1.51
C PRO A 197 -10.04 15.26 2.68
N THR A 198 -11.09 15.93 3.15
CA THR A 198 -12.03 15.36 4.11
C THR A 198 -12.92 14.29 3.49
N ALA A 199 -13.21 14.40 2.18
CA ALA A 199 -14.02 13.45 1.43
C ALA A 199 -13.35 12.07 1.35
N GLU A 200 -14.17 11.01 1.30
CA GLU A 200 -13.75 9.62 1.13
C GLU A 200 -14.12 9.11 -0.26
N SER A 201 -13.35 8.12 -0.75
CA SER A 201 -13.73 7.39 -1.95
C SER A 201 -13.40 5.90 -1.84
N ALA A 202 -14.32 5.06 -2.30
CA ALA A 202 -14.09 3.62 -2.35
C ALA A 202 -13.38 3.26 -3.67
N THR A 203 -12.27 2.54 -3.57
CA THR A 203 -11.47 2.10 -4.74
C THR A 203 -12.31 1.36 -5.78
N HIS A 204 -13.22 0.48 -5.34
CA HIS A 204 -14.10 -0.25 -6.25
C HIS A 204 -14.99 0.69 -7.07
N THR A 205 -15.59 1.71 -6.45
CA THR A 205 -16.42 2.70 -7.15
C THR A 205 -15.61 3.48 -8.19
N MET A 206 -14.40 3.92 -7.82
CA MET A 206 -13.50 4.66 -8.71
C MET A 206 -12.99 3.81 -9.88
N ARG A 207 -12.81 2.50 -9.67
CA ARG A 207 -12.44 1.58 -10.75
C ARG A 207 -13.57 1.37 -11.74
N GLY A 208 -14.82 1.39 -11.29
CA GLY A 208 -16.01 1.28 -12.14
C GLY A 208 -16.24 2.47 -13.09
N LEU A 209 -15.54 3.60 -12.88
CA LEU A 209 -15.62 4.77 -13.79
C LEU A 209 -14.67 4.67 -14.99
N LEU A 210 -13.78 3.68 -15.01
CA LEU A 210 -12.83 3.52 -16.10
C LEU A 210 -13.48 2.89 -17.31
N PRO A 211 -13.13 3.33 -18.55
CA PRO A 211 -13.61 2.70 -19.77
C PRO A 211 -13.02 1.30 -19.94
N GLU A 212 -13.75 0.40 -20.58
CA GLU A 212 -13.26 -0.94 -20.93
C GLU A 212 -12.13 -0.91 -21.97
N THR A 213 -12.08 0.13 -22.80
CA THR A 213 -11.07 0.32 -23.85
C THR A 213 -10.59 1.76 -23.91
N VAL A 214 -9.37 1.96 -24.33
CA VAL A 214 -8.77 3.29 -24.56
C VAL A 214 -8.29 3.41 -26.00
N PRO A 215 -8.17 4.62 -26.57
CA PRO A 215 -7.55 4.84 -27.86
C PRO A 215 -6.11 4.27 -27.88
N HIS A 216 -5.71 3.66 -29.00
CA HIS A 216 -4.35 3.13 -29.15
C HIS A 216 -3.28 4.20 -28.92
N SER A 217 -3.53 5.44 -29.31
CA SER A 217 -2.64 6.60 -29.05
C SER A 217 -2.40 6.82 -27.57
N ASP A 218 -3.43 6.65 -26.72
CA ASP A 218 -3.31 6.83 -25.27
C ASP A 218 -2.58 5.66 -24.61
N ALA A 219 -2.76 4.45 -25.14
CA ALA A 219 -1.96 3.29 -24.71
C ALA A 219 -0.46 3.46 -25.05
N VAL A 220 -0.12 3.95 -26.25
CA VAL A 220 1.26 4.25 -26.63
C VAL A 220 1.85 5.37 -25.76
N PHE A 221 1.07 6.43 -25.53
CA PHE A 221 1.44 7.52 -24.64
C PHE A 221 1.76 7.00 -23.22
N ALA A 222 0.85 6.25 -22.63
CA ALA A 222 1.02 5.69 -21.28
C ALA A 222 2.25 4.78 -21.19
N ALA A 223 2.49 3.91 -22.18
CA ALA A 223 3.68 3.06 -22.20
C ALA A 223 4.98 3.87 -22.17
N GLY A 224 5.07 4.93 -22.98
CA GLY A 224 6.23 5.83 -22.99
C GLY A 224 6.40 6.59 -21.67
N ARG A 225 5.30 7.13 -21.13
CA ARG A 225 5.34 7.88 -19.85
C ARG A 225 5.65 6.96 -18.65
N THR A 226 5.14 5.73 -18.62
CA THR A 226 5.47 4.77 -17.55
C THR A 226 6.96 4.41 -17.57
N ALA A 227 7.55 4.16 -18.74
CA ALA A 227 8.98 3.92 -18.85
C ALA A 227 9.80 5.12 -18.39
N LEU A 228 9.40 6.35 -18.79
CA LEU A 228 10.03 7.58 -18.35
C LEU A 228 9.88 7.80 -16.84
N ALA A 229 8.73 7.45 -16.25
CA ALA A 229 8.48 7.61 -14.81
C ALA A 229 9.42 6.76 -13.96
N VAL A 230 9.73 5.53 -14.39
CA VAL A 230 10.72 4.70 -13.69
C VAL A 230 12.09 5.39 -13.69
N HIS A 231 12.52 5.93 -14.81
CA HIS A 231 13.79 6.67 -14.90
C HIS A 231 13.77 7.96 -14.06
N ALA A 232 12.72 8.77 -14.19
CA ALA A 232 12.57 10.02 -13.45
C ALA A 232 12.55 9.82 -11.93
N LEU A 233 11.83 8.79 -11.45
CA LEU A 233 11.74 8.49 -10.02
C LEU A 233 13.04 7.93 -9.43
N THR A 234 13.96 7.43 -10.25
CA THR A 234 15.21 6.80 -9.77
C THR A 234 16.47 7.58 -10.09
N THR A 235 16.47 8.40 -11.14
CA THR A 235 17.70 8.95 -11.72
C THR A 235 17.60 10.45 -12.04
N GLU A 236 16.55 10.91 -12.74
CA GLU A 236 16.42 12.27 -13.25
C GLU A 236 15.07 12.90 -12.85
N PRO A 237 14.93 13.38 -11.58
CA PRO A 237 13.66 13.91 -11.05
C PRO A 237 13.10 15.12 -11.83
N GLU A 238 13.92 15.86 -12.56
CA GLU A 238 13.50 16.96 -13.41
C GLU A 238 12.53 16.55 -14.53
N LEU A 239 12.50 15.28 -14.90
CA LEU A 239 11.59 14.73 -15.89
C LEU A 239 10.22 14.34 -15.31
N LEU A 240 10.01 14.46 -14.00
CA LEU A 240 8.79 13.99 -13.32
C LEU A 240 7.51 14.66 -13.82
N LEU A 241 7.57 15.95 -14.18
CA LEU A 241 6.38 16.66 -14.67
C LEU A 241 5.81 16.00 -15.94
N GLU A 242 6.68 15.64 -16.88
CA GLU A 242 6.27 14.94 -18.11
C GLU A 242 5.97 13.47 -17.85
N ALA A 243 6.83 12.81 -17.05
CA ALA A 243 6.75 11.39 -16.79
C ALA A 243 5.43 10.96 -16.10
N THR A 244 4.88 11.84 -15.26
CA THR A 244 3.65 11.58 -14.50
C THR A 244 2.36 12.01 -15.21
N GLU A 245 2.43 12.40 -16.49
CA GLU A 245 1.22 12.65 -17.28
C GLU A 245 0.42 11.35 -17.49
N ASP A 246 -0.90 11.44 -17.31
CA ASP A 246 -1.82 10.29 -17.40
C ASP A 246 -2.90 10.52 -18.46
N ARG A 247 -3.28 9.44 -19.14
CA ARG A 247 -4.42 9.36 -20.06
C ARG A 247 -5.29 8.13 -19.84
N LEU A 248 -5.03 7.36 -18.74
CA LEU A 248 -5.69 6.09 -18.53
C LEU A 248 -6.74 6.11 -17.42
N HIS A 249 -6.58 6.99 -16.40
CA HIS A 249 -7.44 6.85 -15.23
C HIS A 249 -7.90 8.14 -14.54
N GLN A 250 -7.07 9.17 -14.43
CA GLN A 250 -7.37 10.35 -13.58
C GLN A 250 -8.57 11.14 -14.11
N GLU A 251 -8.55 11.48 -15.41
CA GLU A 251 -9.61 12.27 -16.04
C GLU A 251 -10.97 11.54 -16.02
N TYR A 252 -10.97 10.20 -16.18
CA TYR A 252 -12.20 9.41 -16.11
C TYR A 252 -12.82 9.41 -14.71
N ARG A 253 -12.00 9.56 -13.67
CA ARG A 253 -12.43 9.65 -12.27
C ARG A 253 -12.79 11.07 -11.85
N GLY A 254 -12.37 12.07 -12.60
CA GLY A 254 -12.56 13.50 -12.30
C GLY A 254 -13.98 13.88 -11.88
N PRO A 255 -15.05 13.43 -12.58
CA PRO A 255 -16.42 13.74 -12.19
C PRO A 255 -16.81 13.32 -10.76
N ALA A 256 -16.15 12.30 -10.20
CA ALA A 256 -16.39 11.84 -8.83
C ALA A 256 -15.48 12.52 -7.78
N MET A 257 -14.46 13.26 -8.21
CA MET A 257 -13.53 13.98 -7.34
C MET A 257 -13.03 15.29 -8.00
N PRO A 258 -13.96 16.23 -8.33
CA PRO A 258 -13.61 17.41 -9.13
C PRO A 258 -12.57 18.30 -8.45
N GLU A 259 -12.65 18.51 -7.15
CA GLU A 259 -11.70 19.33 -6.38
C GLU A 259 -10.29 18.75 -6.42
N THR A 260 -10.17 17.40 -6.34
CA THR A 260 -8.90 16.69 -6.46
C THR A 260 -8.26 16.91 -7.82
N LEU A 261 -9.04 16.75 -8.89
CA LEU A 261 -8.52 16.91 -10.25
C LEU A 261 -8.15 18.37 -10.55
N GLU A 262 -8.94 19.32 -10.06
CA GLU A 262 -8.62 20.75 -10.14
C GLU A 262 -7.31 21.07 -9.43
N LEU A 263 -7.07 20.52 -8.24
CA LEU A 263 -5.81 20.72 -7.52
C LEU A 263 -4.63 20.10 -8.29
N VAL A 264 -4.78 18.91 -8.87
CA VAL A 264 -3.75 18.31 -9.74
C VAL A 264 -3.41 19.28 -10.89
N HIS A 265 -4.41 19.80 -11.59
CA HIS A 265 -4.20 20.73 -12.71
C HIS A 265 -3.51 22.03 -12.26
N ARG A 266 -3.93 22.64 -11.14
CA ARG A 266 -3.29 23.86 -10.62
C ARG A 266 -1.81 23.64 -10.28
N LEU A 267 -1.48 22.54 -9.60
CA LEU A 267 -0.11 22.18 -9.27
C LEU A 267 0.73 21.96 -10.54
N ARG A 268 0.22 21.17 -11.48
CA ARG A 268 0.93 20.89 -12.73
C ARG A 268 1.15 22.16 -13.58
N ASN A 269 0.17 23.06 -13.64
CA ASN A 269 0.29 24.37 -14.31
C ASN A 269 1.34 25.29 -13.65
N SER A 270 1.65 25.05 -12.37
CA SER A 270 2.73 25.73 -11.64
C SER A 270 4.09 25.01 -11.75
N GLY A 271 4.20 23.98 -12.60
CA GLY A 271 5.43 23.20 -12.80
C GLY A 271 5.70 22.14 -11.74
N VAL A 272 4.73 21.84 -10.86
CA VAL A 272 4.84 20.78 -9.83
C VAL A 272 4.30 19.46 -10.35
N PRO A 273 5.12 18.39 -10.42
CA PRO A 273 4.61 17.05 -10.70
C PRO A 273 3.56 16.66 -9.66
N ALA A 274 2.31 16.50 -10.08
CA ALA A 274 1.20 16.17 -9.22
C ALA A 274 0.25 15.18 -9.91
N VAL A 275 -0.25 14.22 -9.14
CA VAL A 275 -1.12 13.14 -9.62
C VAL A 275 -2.13 12.75 -8.54
N VAL A 276 -3.15 12.03 -8.93
CA VAL A 276 -4.07 11.37 -7.99
C VAL A 276 -3.35 10.19 -7.34
N SER A 277 -3.35 10.11 -6.02
CA SER A 277 -2.79 8.99 -5.26
C SER A 277 -3.73 7.77 -5.32
N GLY A 278 -3.27 6.69 -5.94
CA GLY A 278 -4.06 5.47 -6.09
C GLY A 278 -5.39 5.71 -6.83
N ALA A 279 -6.51 5.40 -6.17
CA ALA A 279 -7.85 5.69 -6.66
C ALA A 279 -8.35 7.09 -6.29
N GLY A 280 -7.58 7.84 -5.52
CA GLY A 280 -7.96 9.14 -4.95
C GLY A 280 -8.73 9.01 -3.63
N PRO A 281 -9.22 10.13 -3.09
CA PRO A 281 -9.17 11.48 -3.61
C PRO A 281 -7.94 12.32 -3.20
N THR A 282 -6.94 11.72 -2.55
CA THR A 282 -5.67 12.40 -2.19
C THR A 282 -4.89 12.77 -3.45
N VAL A 283 -4.30 13.97 -3.46
CA VAL A 283 -3.30 14.37 -4.45
C VAL A 283 -1.92 14.08 -3.89
N PHE A 284 -1.10 13.42 -4.70
CA PHE A 284 0.31 13.20 -4.44
C PHE A 284 1.13 14.12 -5.35
N ALA A 285 2.07 14.86 -4.77
CA ALA A 285 2.94 15.78 -5.50
C ALA A 285 4.41 15.58 -5.12
N LEU A 286 5.28 15.89 -6.06
CA LEU A 286 6.73 15.83 -5.94
C LEU A 286 7.35 17.20 -6.29
N PRO A 287 7.09 18.26 -5.50
CA PRO A 287 7.66 19.55 -5.77
C PRO A 287 9.19 19.50 -5.63
N PRO A 288 9.95 20.18 -6.51
CA PRO A 288 11.40 20.29 -6.38
C PRO A 288 11.80 20.78 -4.98
N GLY A 289 12.71 20.05 -4.32
CA GLY A 289 13.15 20.37 -2.96
C GLY A 289 12.06 20.25 -1.87
N GLY A 290 10.88 19.70 -2.17
CA GLY A 290 9.76 19.58 -1.24
C GLY A 290 9.00 20.87 -0.97
N GLU A 291 9.30 21.96 -1.68
CA GLU A 291 8.70 23.27 -1.48
C GLU A 291 7.61 23.56 -2.51
N LEU A 292 6.42 23.91 -2.03
CA LEU A 292 5.33 24.36 -2.90
C LEU A 292 5.56 25.80 -3.32
N PRO A 293 5.42 26.14 -4.63
CA PRO A 293 5.56 27.51 -5.12
C PRO A 293 4.57 28.48 -4.45
N ASP A 294 3.38 28.01 -4.15
CA ASP A 294 2.33 28.74 -3.43
C ASP A 294 1.63 27.78 -2.45
N PRO A 295 1.88 27.92 -1.13
CA PRO A 295 1.20 27.08 -0.12
C PRO A 295 -0.32 27.28 -0.10
N SER A 296 -0.86 28.39 -0.58
CA SER A 296 -2.31 28.63 -0.61
C SER A 296 -3.05 27.77 -1.63
N VAL A 297 -2.31 27.10 -2.53
CA VAL A 297 -2.88 26.18 -3.53
C VAL A 297 -3.66 25.04 -2.92
N ALA A 298 -3.34 24.67 -1.66
CA ALA A 298 -3.94 23.55 -0.96
C ALA A 298 -5.45 23.72 -0.69
N GLY A 299 -5.97 24.96 -0.57
CA GLY A 299 -7.36 25.17 -0.20
C GLY A 299 -7.73 24.45 1.11
N ASP A 300 -8.80 23.63 1.07
CA ASP A 300 -9.30 22.87 2.24
C ASP A 300 -8.63 21.50 2.42
N PHE A 301 -7.60 21.17 1.65
CA PHE A 301 -6.86 19.92 1.81
C PHE A 301 -5.88 20.01 3.00
N GLU A 302 -5.83 18.96 3.81
CA GLU A 302 -4.76 18.78 4.78
C GLU A 302 -3.44 18.45 4.06
N VAL A 303 -2.41 19.27 4.26
CA VAL A 303 -1.10 19.08 3.63
C VAL A 303 -0.16 18.33 4.56
N LYS A 304 0.39 17.21 4.09
CA LYS A 304 1.44 16.47 4.81
C LYS A 304 2.69 16.36 3.93
N ARG A 305 3.83 16.76 4.48
CA ARG A 305 5.14 16.45 3.89
C ARG A 305 5.59 15.12 4.45
N LEU A 306 5.92 14.19 3.58
CA LEU A 306 6.31 12.83 3.95
C LEU A 306 7.64 12.48 3.27
N ASP A 307 8.44 11.66 3.96
CA ASP A 307 9.57 11.02 3.32
C ASP A 307 9.13 9.77 2.56
N VAL A 308 9.95 9.30 1.63
CA VAL A 308 9.81 7.96 1.06
C VAL A 308 10.21 6.94 2.12
N ASP A 309 9.31 6.01 2.46
CA ASP A 309 9.68 4.87 3.29
C ASP A 309 10.52 3.89 2.46
N ARG A 310 11.77 3.67 2.85
CA ARG A 310 12.72 2.82 2.13
C ARG A 310 12.79 1.40 2.67
N THR A 311 12.02 1.10 3.73
CA THR A 311 12.12 -0.14 4.50
C THR A 311 10.98 -1.11 4.19
N GLY A 312 9.75 -0.62 4.06
CA GLY A 312 8.54 -1.43 4.02
C GLY A 312 8.16 -1.95 5.40
N VAL A 313 7.34 -3.00 5.45
CA VAL A 313 6.90 -3.60 6.70
C VAL A 313 8.05 -4.12 7.55
N TRP A 314 7.98 -3.90 8.87
CA TRP A 314 8.89 -4.55 9.82
C TRP A 314 8.15 -5.03 11.06
N VAL A 315 8.78 -5.98 11.77
CA VAL A 315 8.22 -6.62 12.96
C VAL A 315 9.24 -6.58 14.09
N ASP A 316 8.86 -5.95 15.21
CA ASP A 316 9.68 -5.82 16.41
C ASP A 316 9.11 -6.62 17.56
N ARG A 317 9.98 -7.13 18.44
CA ARG A 317 9.56 -7.69 19.73
C ARG A 317 9.10 -6.56 20.65
N MET A 318 8.05 -6.81 21.38
CA MET A 318 7.67 -5.97 22.50
C MET A 318 8.32 -6.54 23.76
N GLY A 319 8.97 -5.68 24.51
CA GLY A 319 9.67 -6.05 25.75
C GLY A 319 8.73 -6.43 26.88
#